data_6197e3bce7b378995a5870afcaac558a
#
_entry.id   6197e3bce7b378995a5870afcaac558a
#
_cell.length_a   1.000
_cell.length_b   1.000
_cell.length_c   1.000
_cell.angle_alpha   90.00
_cell.angle_beta   90.00
_cell.angle_gamma   90.00
#
_symmetry.space_group_name_H-M   'P 1'
#
loop_
_entity.id
_entity.type
_entity.pdbx_description
1 polymer ?
#
loop_
_entity_poly.entity_id
_entity_poly.type
_entity_poly.pdbx_seq_one_letter_code
_entity_poly.pdbx_strand_id
1 'polypeptide(L)'
;AFLATRMVKEGTEYLLRQQLADGGWGGDASTPASIEETALVCEALSVTLSIILNEARWEELRTRIRQAIARGASWLFEHTKNGTHFPAAPIGLYFAKLWYHEKMYPVIWTLGALQQAAAVLAENSSDSA
;
A
#
# COMPACT_ATOMS: atom_id res chain seq x y z
N ALA A 1 -2.76 -9.97 -22.33
CA ALA A 1 -2.01 -8.72 -22.04
C ALA A 1 -2.93 -7.51 -21.89
N PHE A 2 -3.85 -7.21 -22.81
CA PHE A 2 -4.72 -6.02 -22.74
C PHE A 2 -5.67 -6.03 -21.55
N LEU A 3 -6.36 -7.14 -21.26
CA LEU A 3 -7.27 -7.27 -20.11
C LEU A 3 -6.51 -7.15 -18.79
N ALA A 4 -5.36 -7.81 -18.65
CA ALA A 4 -4.54 -7.72 -17.45
C ALA A 4 -4.08 -6.28 -17.19
N THR A 5 -3.62 -5.57 -18.21
CA THR A 5 -3.21 -4.16 -18.12
C THR A 5 -4.37 -3.26 -17.68
N ARG A 6 -5.56 -3.48 -18.22
CA ARG A 6 -6.76 -2.73 -17.87
C ARG A 6 -7.17 -2.98 -16.42
N MET A 7 -7.20 -4.24 -15.98
CA MET A 7 -7.53 -4.60 -14.59
C MET A 7 -6.55 -4.00 -13.60
N VAL A 8 -5.25 -4.09 -13.88
CA VAL A 8 -4.21 -3.48 -13.03
C VAL A 8 -4.39 -1.97 -12.95
N LYS A 9 -4.64 -1.29 -14.08
CA LYS A 9 -4.89 0.15 -14.09
C LYS A 9 -6.11 0.53 -13.26
N GLU A 10 -7.24 -0.11 -13.50
CA GLU A 10 -8.50 0.20 -12.79
C GLU A 10 -8.38 -0.10 -11.29
N GLY A 11 -7.73 -1.20 -10.91
CA GLY A 11 -7.44 -1.53 -9.52
C GLY A 11 -6.52 -0.50 -8.85
N THR A 12 -5.47 -0.09 -9.54
CA THR A 12 -4.56 0.95 -9.06
C THR A 12 -5.28 2.28 -8.86
N GLU A 13 -6.08 2.72 -9.82
CA GLU A 13 -6.88 3.95 -9.71
C GLU A 13 -7.88 3.87 -8.55
N TYR A 14 -8.47 2.70 -8.33
CA TYR A 14 -9.33 2.47 -7.18
C TYR A 14 -8.57 2.65 -5.86
N LEU A 15 -7.42 1.99 -5.70
CA LEU A 15 -6.60 2.11 -4.49
C LEU A 15 -6.15 3.55 -4.23
N LEU A 16 -5.75 4.28 -5.27
CA LEU A 16 -5.36 5.68 -5.15
C LEU A 16 -6.52 6.57 -4.65
N ARG A 17 -7.76 6.29 -5.10
CA ARG A 17 -8.94 7.03 -4.63
C ARG A 17 -9.36 6.67 -3.22
N GLN A 18 -9.01 5.48 -2.74
CA GLN A 18 -9.38 5.01 -1.40
C GLN A 18 -8.40 5.46 -0.30
N GLN A 19 -7.29 6.09 -0.67
CA GLN A 19 -6.36 6.60 0.34
C GLN A 19 -7.02 7.68 1.20
N LEU A 20 -6.99 7.49 2.50
CA LEU A 20 -7.56 8.43 3.46
C LEU A 20 -6.71 9.70 3.58
N ALA A 21 -7.29 10.76 4.14
CA ALA A 21 -6.61 12.05 4.29
C ALA A 21 -5.33 11.96 5.13
N ASP A 22 -5.28 11.05 6.09
CA ASP A 22 -4.11 10.80 6.94
C ASP A 22 -2.99 10.01 6.23
N GLY A 23 -3.26 9.44 5.06
CA GLY A 23 -2.30 8.68 4.25
C GLY A 23 -2.43 7.17 4.34
N GLY A 24 -3.25 6.64 5.24
CA GLY A 24 -3.51 5.22 5.38
C GLY A 24 -4.65 4.70 4.51
N TRP A 25 -4.93 3.42 4.62
CA TRP A 25 -6.08 2.75 4.01
C TRP A 25 -6.83 1.91 5.04
N GLY A 26 -8.16 1.96 4.96
CA GLY A 26 -9.07 1.06 5.63
C GLY A 26 -9.75 0.12 4.63
N GLY A 27 -10.74 -0.64 5.09
CA GLY A 27 -11.51 -1.54 4.23
C GLY A 27 -12.30 -0.82 3.13
N ASP A 28 -12.68 0.44 3.38
CA ASP A 28 -13.23 1.38 2.39
C ASP A 28 -12.97 2.83 2.83
N ALA A 29 -13.42 3.79 2.04
CA ALA A 29 -13.20 5.22 2.31
C ALA A 29 -13.87 5.74 3.60
N SER A 30 -14.80 4.99 4.19
CA SER A 30 -15.50 5.34 5.44
C SER A 30 -14.95 4.61 6.67
N THR A 31 -14.06 3.64 6.45
CA THR A 31 -13.45 2.82 7.50
C THR A 31 -12.11 3.40 7.91
N PRO A 32 -11.83 3.56 9.23
CA PRO A 32 -10.51 4.01 9.68
C PRO A 32 -9.38 3.14 9.12
N ALA A 33 -8.23 3.77 8.87
CA ALA A 33 -7.06 3.04 8.40
C ALA A 33 -6.59 2.00 9.41
N SER A 34 -6.11 0.86 8.91
CA SER A 34 -5.43 -0.15 9.70
C SER A 34 -4.01 -0.39 9.18
N ILE A 35 -3.17 -0.97 10.02
CA ILE A 35 -1.79 -1.33 9.65
C ILE A 35 -1.82 -2.35 8.52
N GLU A 36 -2.69 -3.35 8.61
CA GLU A 36 -2.80 -4.43 7.64
C GLU A 36 -3.22 -3.94 6.26
N GLU A 37 -4.32 -3.19 6.16
CA GLU A 37 -4.79 -2.67 4.87
C GLU A 37 -3.77 -1.69 4.27
N THR A 38 -3.23 -0.78 5.09
CA THR A 38 -2.23 0.19 4.62
C THR A 38 -0.99 -0.51 4.09
N ALA A 39 -0.48 -1.52 4.79
CA ALA A 39 0.68 -2.29 4.36
C ALA A 39 0.42 -3.04 3.05
N LEU A 40 -0.70 -3.75 2.95
CA LEU A 40 -1.07 -4.49 1.74
C LEU A 40 -1.22 -3.59 0.51
N VAL A 41 -1.82 -2.41 0.68
CA VAL A 41 -1.96 -1.45 -0.42
C VAL A 41 -0.61 -0.86 -0.83
N CYS A 42 0.24 -0.49 0.13
CA CYS A 42 1.60 -0.01 -0.16
C CYS A 42 2.41 -1.06 -0.93
N GLU A 43 2.33 -2.32 -0.57
CA GLU A 43 3.01 -3.42 -1.28
C GLU A 43 2.45 -3.58 -2.70
N ALA A 44 1.13 -3.63 -2.87
CA ALA A 44 0.48 -3.74 -4.17
C ALA A 44 0.86 -2.57 -5.11
N LEU A 45 0.85 -1.34 -4.60
CA LEU A 45 1.25 -0.16 -5.37
C LEU A 45 2.74 -0.18 -5.71
N SER A 46 3.60 -0.67 -4.82
CA SER A 46 5.05 -0.80 -5.08
C SER A 46 5.32 -1.81 -6.19
N VAL A 47 4.66 -2.96 -6.17
CA VAL A 47 4.75 -3.97 -7.24
C VAL A 47 4.25 -3.40 -8.57
N THR A 48 3.10 -2.71 -8.56
CA THR A 48 2.57 -2.06 -9.76
C THR A 48 3.57 -1.04 -10.31
N LEU A 49 4.15 -0.20 -9.46
CA LEU A 49 5.14 0.79 -9.86
C LEU A 49 6.35 0.14 -10.53
N SER A 50 6.87 -0.97 -9.99
CA SER A 50 8.00 -1.68 -10.59
C SER A 50 7.69 -2.24 -11.99
N ILE A 51 6.45 -2.65 -12.24
CA ILE A 51 6.03 -3.16 -13.54
C ILE A 51 5.95 -2.04 -14.59
N ILE A 52 5.46 -0.86 -14.23
CA ILE A 52 5.25 0.26 -15.16
C ILE A 52 6.42 1.25 -15.20
N LEU A 53 7.51 0.97 -14.52
CA LEU A 53 8.62 1.90 -14.25
C LEU A 53 9.17 2.58 -15.51
N ASN A 54 9.33 1.82 -16.59
CA ASN A 54 9.99 2.25 -17.81
C ASN A 54 9.02 2.65 -18.94
N GLU A 55 7.73 2.71 -18.66
CA GLU A 55 6.73 3.04 -19.68
C GLU A 55 6.33 4.52 -19.62
N ALA A 56 6.77 5.32 -20.59
CA ALA A 56 6.51 6.77 -20.66
C ALA A 56 5.01 7.12 -20.57
N ARG A 57 4.14 6.29 -21.15
CA ARG A 57 2.67 6.50 -21.10
C ARG A 57 2.07 6.51 -19.70
N TRP A 58 2.82 6.02 -18.68
CA TRP A 58 2.36 5.90 -17.30
C TRP A 58 3.01 6.91 -16.35
N GLU A 59 3.66 7.94 -16.85
CA GLU A 59 4.43 8.88 -16.02
C GLU A 59 3.56 9.58 -14.95
N GLU A 60 2.38 10.07 -15.33
CA GLU A 60 1.45 10.68 -14.37
C GLU A 60 0.99 9.67 -13.31
N LEU A 61 0.64 8.45 -13.72
CA LEU A 61 0.23 7.40 -12.79
C LEU A 61 1.38 7.02 -11.85
N ARG A 62 2.61 6.88 -12.36
CA ARG A 62 3.80 6.63 -11.54
C ARG A 62 3.99 7.69 -10.46
N THR A 63 3.86 8.96 -10.81
CA THR A 63 3.98 10.07 -9.86
C THR A 63 2.95 9.96 -8.74
N ARG A 64 1.71 9.71 -9.08
CA ARG A 64 0.61 9.52 -8.12
C ARG A 64 0.84 8.31 -7.22
N ILE A 65 1.28 7.20 -7.78
CA ILE A 65 1.60 5.98 -7.03
C ILE A 65 2.75 6.26 -6.03
N ARG A 66 3.84 6.91 -6.46
CA ARG A 66 4.95 7.26 -5.58
C ARG A 66 4.52 8.11 -4.40
N GLN A 67 3.71 9.12 -4.65
CA GLN A 67 3.16 9.97 -3.59
C GLN A 67 2.29 9.18 -2.61
N ALA A 68 1.45 8.30 -3.12
CA ALA A 68 0.59 7.46 -2.30
C ALA A 68 1.40 6.48 -1.43
N ILE A 69 2.42 5.83 -2.01
CA ILE A 69 3.33 4.94 -1.26
C ILE A 69 4.07 5.72 -0.16
N ALA A 70 4.61 6.90 -0.48
CA ALA A 70 5.34 7.72 0.49
C ALA A 70 4.45 8.12 1.68
N ARG A 71 3.21 8.52 1.42
CA ARG A 71 2.24 8.85 2.47
C ARG A 71 1.86 7.61 3.30
N GLY A 72 1.61 6.49 2.66
CA GLY A 72 1.30 5.23 3.33
C GLY A 72 2.45 4.71 4.19
N ALA A 73 3.68 4.78 3.69
CA ALA A 73 4.86 4.40 4.44
C ALA A 73 5.08 5.30 5.67
N SER A 74 4.87 6.61 5.53
CA SER A 74 4.91 7.55 6.67
C SER A 74 3.84 7.22 7.70
N TRP A 75 2.63 6.92 7.25
CA TRP A 75 1.52 6.50 8.11
C TRP A 75 1.87 5.22 8.89
N LEU A 76 2.40 4.20 8.21
CA LEU A 76 2.84 2.95 8.84
C LEU A 76 3.93 3.21 9.89
N PHE A 77 4.92 4.03 9.57
CA PHE A 77 6.01 4.35 10.48
C PHE A 77 5.50 5.02 11.77
N GLU A 78 4.59 5.98 11.62
CA GLU A 78 3.98 6.70 12.75
C GLU A 78 3.10 5.77 13.60
N HIS A 79 2.19 5.01 12.97
CA HIS A 79 1.21 4.17 13.67
C HIS A 79 1.79 2.88 14.25
N THR A 80 2.97 2.46 13.78
CA THR A 80 3.74 1.39 14.42
C THR A 80 4.72 1.91 15.48
N LYS A 81 4.70 3.21 15.82
CA LYS A 81 5.64 3.85 16.75
C LYS A 81 7.08 3.50 16.38
N ASN A 82 7.47 3.79 15.14
CA ASN A 82 8.78 3.49 14.57
C ASN A 82 9.12 1.98 14.59
N GLY A 83 8.14 1.13 14.32
CA GLY A 83 8.34 -0.31 14.25
C GLY A 83 8.38 -1.03 15.59
N THR A 84 7.85 -0.43 16.66
CA THR A 84 7.85 -1.01 18.01
C THR A 84 6.46 -1.49 18.48
N HIS A 85 5.39 -1.10 17.78
CA HIS A 85 4.02 -1.39 18.18
C HIS A 85 3.15 -1.76 16.97
N PHE A 86 2.56 -2.96 17.01
CA PHE A 86 1.78 -3.52 15.90
C PHE A 86 0.42 -4.02 16.40
N PRO A 87 -0.55 -3.13 16.64
CA PRO A 87 -1.91 -3.55 17.00
C PRO A 87 -2.56 -4.26 15.82
N ALA A 88 -3.07 -5.46 16.06
CA ALA A 88 -3.76 -6.25 15.05
C ALA A 88 -5.21 -5.75 14.86
N ALA A 89 -5.65 -5.62 13.61
CA ALA A 89 -7.03 -5.36 13.28
C ALA A 89 -7.87 -6.65 13.33
N PRO A 90 -9.19 -6.56 13.58
CA PRO A 90 -10.06 -7.71 13.54
C PRO A 90 -10.22 -8.24 12.11
N ILE A 91 -10.12 -9.56 11.94
CA ILE A 91 -10.31 -10.26 10.67
C ILE A 91 -11.61 -11.05 10.73
N GLY A 92 -12.48 -10.89 9.73
CA GLY A 92 -13.75 -11.57 9.67
C GLY A 92 -13.75 -12.78 8.75
N LEU A 93 -14.23 -13.92 9.23
CA LEU A 93 -14.63 -15.06 8.42
C LEU A 93 -16.14 -15.02 8.22
N TYR A 94 -16.58 -14.32 7.18
CA TYR A 94 -18.00 -14.02 6.96
C TYR A 94 -18.91 -15.25 6.88
N PHE A 95 -18.43 -16.32 6.26
CA PHE A 95 -19.19 -17.58 6.16
C PHE A 95 -19.34 -18.31 7.51
N ALA A 96 -18.45 -18.07 8.46
CA ALA A 96 -18.50 -18.64 9.80
C ALA A 96 -19.00 -17.65 10.87
N LYS A 97 -19.26 -16.38 10.49
CA LYS A 97 -19.59 -15.28 11.42
C LYS A 97 -18.61 -15.19 12.59
N LEU A 98 -17.33 -15.43 12.30
CA LEU A 98 -16.24 -15.45 13.27
C LEU A 98 -15.32 -14.25 13.04
N TRP A 99 -14.93 -13.59 14.12
CA TRP A 99 -13.92 -12.54 14.12
C TRP A 99 -12.71 -13.01 14.93
N TYR A 100 -11.52 -12.77 14.42
CA TYR A 100 -10.27 -13.10 15.08
C TYR A 100 -9.21 -12.04 14.82
N HIS A 101 -8.12 -12.10 15.57
CA HIS A 101 -6.96 -11.23 15.41
C HIS A 101 -5.73 -12.07 15.15
N GLU A 102 -4.93 -11.70 14.16
CA GLU A 102 -3.65 -12.36 13.87
C GLU A 102 -2.49 -11.38 14.17
N LYS A 103 -1.79 -11.64 15.26
CA LYS A 103 -0.75 -10.73 15.77
C LYS A 103 0.44 -10.57 14.85
N MET A 104 0.73 -11.56 14.01
CA MET A 104 1.88 -11.52 13.11
C MET A 104 1.60 -10.76 11.82
N TYR A 105 0.35 -10.64 11.39
CA TYR A 105 0.00 -9.99 10.13
C TYR A 105 0.47 -8.53 10.07
N PRO A 106 0.19 -7.66 11.04
CA PRO A 106 0.65 -6.29 10.96
C PRO A 106 2.18 -6.18 10.95
N VAL A 107 2.90 -7.10 11.58
CA VAL A 107 4.37 -7.13 11.57
C VAL A 107 4.90 -7.53 10.20
N ILE A 108 4.47 -8.68 9.69
CA ILE A 108 4.98 -9.26 8.43
C ILE A 108 4.64 -8.36 7.25
N TRP A 109 3.40 -7.88 7.17
CA TRP A 109 2.94 -7.04 6.06
C TRP A 109 3.59 -5.65 6.10
N THR A 110 3.77 -5.05 7.26
CA THR A 110 4.51 -3.78 7.39
C THR A 110 5.94 -3.94 6.92
N LEU A 111 6.63 -5.01 7.32
CA LEU A 111 8.01 -5.27 6.89
C LEU A 111 8.10 -5.40 5.37
N GLY A 112 7.24 -6.22 4.76
CA GLY A 112 7.19 -6.39 3.31
C GLY A 112 6.89 -5.08 2.58
N ALA A 113 5.88 -4.34 3.03
CA ALA A 113 5.50 -3.06 2.45
C ALA A 113 6.63 -2.02 2.48
N LEU A 114 7.30 -1.87 3.61
CA LEU A 114 8.39 -0.91 3.77
C LEU A 114 9.64 -1.31 2.97
N GLN A 115 9.95 -2.60 2.86
CA GLN A 115 11.03 -3.08 2.00
C GLN A 115 10.75 -2.78 0.52
N GLN A 116 9.55 -3.06 0.04
CA GLN A 116 9.14 -2.78 -1.34
C GLN A 116 9.09 -1.27 -1.61
N ALA A 117 8.54 -0.49 -0.69
CA ALA A 117 8.49 0.97 -0.82
C ALA A 117 9.90 1.58 -0.88
N ALA A 118 10.81 1.15 -0.02
CA ALA A 118 12.19 1.61 -0.03
C ALA A 118 12.88 1.34 -1.37
N ALA A 119 12.70 0.15 -1.94
CA ALA A 119 13.27 -0.22 -3.23
C ALA A 119 12.78 0.71 -4.36
N VAL A 120 11.46 0.87 -4.52
CA VAL A 120 10.88 1.63 -5.63
C VAL A 120 10.99 3.16 -5.47
N LEU A 121 11.10 3.66 -4.25
CA LEU A 121 11.28 5.10 -4.00
C LEU A 121 12.75 5.53 -4.17
N ALA A 122 13.71 4.64 -3.90
CA ALA A 122 15.14 4.92 -4.04
C ALA A 122 15.61 5.00 -5.51
N GLU A 123 14.96 4.32 -6.44
CA GLU A 123 15.34 4.28 -7.87
C GLU A 123 15.32 5.67 -8.54
N ASN A 124 14.58 6.63 -8.01
CA ASN A 124 14.57 8.02 -8.51
C ASN A 124 15.78 8.86 -8.10
N SER A 125 16.57 8.44 -7.11
CA SER A 125 17.72 9.21 -6.64
C SER A 125 18.94 9.06 -7.55
N SER A 126 18.95 8.04 -8.41
CA SER A 126 20.04 7.74 -9.34
C SER A 126 19.86 8.39 -10.72
N ASP A 127 18.64 8.78 -11.11
CA ASP A 127 18.37 9.42 -12.40
C ASP A 127 18.54 10.97 -12.38
N SER A 128 18.81 11.54 -11.22
CA SER A 128 18.98 13.00 -11.03
C SER A 128 20.45 13.42 -10.85
N ALA A 129 21.36 12.52 -11.10
CA ALA A 129 22.79 12.80 -10.99
C ALA A 129 23.47 12.87 -12.37
#